data_caff6035eb0415c626d20073e5c77e48
#
_entry.id   caff6035eb0415c626d20073e5c77e48
#
_cell.length_a   1.000
_cell.length_b   1.000
_cell.length_c   1.000
_cell.angle_alpha   90.00
_cell.angle_beta   90.00
_cell.angle_gamma   90.00
#
_symmetry.space_group_name_H-M   'P 1'
#
loop_
_entity.id
_entity.type
_entity.pdbx_description
1 polymer ?
#
loop_
_entity_poly.entity_id
_entity_poly.type
_entity_poly.pdbx_seq_one_letter_code
_entity_poly.pdbx_strand_id
1 'polypeptide(L)'
;MKIIFKTMLGVAAAAFMHSCATAPTQTLSGLTRDKFVAEINGKPTDLYTLTNANGMEVCVTNLGGRIVSVMVPDRNGEMKDVVLGFDNVANYADKVNSPSDFGASIGRYANRINKGIIVIDGEAVQLPQNNFGHCLHGG
;
A
#
# COMPACT_ATOMS: atom_id res chain seq x y z
N MET A 1 -54.50 -18.52 53.32
CA MET A 1 -53.28 -17.71 53.32
C MET A 1 -52.37 -18.28 52.22
N LYS A 2 -52.39 -17.67 51.01
CA LYS A 2 -51.60 -18.13 49.84
C LYS A 2 -50.41 -17.18 49.68
N ILE A 3 -49.21 -17.74 49.83
CA ILE A 3 -47.96 -17.02 49.64
C ILE A 3 -47.57 -17.17 48.16
N ILE A 4 -47.50 -16.07 47.42
CA ILE A 4 -47.07 -16.03 46.02
C ILE A 4 -45.57 -15.67 46.00
N PHE A 5 -44.75 -16.62 45.61
CA PHE A 5 -43.33 -16.40 45.28
C PHE A 5 -43.22 -15.76 43.88
N LYS A 6 -42.75 -14.50 43.85
CA LYS A 6 -42.32 -13.87 42.58
C LYS A 6 -40.86 -14.21 42.34
N THR A 7 -40.60 -15.06 41.36
CA THR A 7 -39.27 -15.29 40.83
C THR A 7 -38.86 -14.11 39.93
N MET A 8 -37.86 -13.34 40.36
CA MET A 8 -37.21 -12.34 39.54
C MET A 8 -36.21 -13.06 38.59
N LEU A 9 -36.52 -13.02 37.29
CA LEU A 9 -35.61 -13.48 36.26
C LEU A 9 -34.65 -12.33 35.92
N GLY A 10 -33.43 -12.40 36.44
CA GLY A 10 -32.36 -11.45 36.08
C GLY A 10 -31.81 -11.73 34.70
N VAL A 11 -32.04 -10.83 33.75
CA VAL A 11 -31.39 -10.84 32.43
C VAL A 11 -29.99 -10.25 32.59
N ALA A 12 -28.98 -11.11 32.58
CA ALA A 12 -27.57 -10.69 32.48
C ALA A 12 -27.29 -10.21 31.05
N ALA A 13 -27.20 -8.91 30.85
CA ALA A 13 -26.71 -8.32 29.59
C ALA A 13 -25.21 -8.52 29.52
N ALA A 14 -24.74 -9.48 28.70
CA ALA A 14 -23.34 -9.61 28.37
C ALA A 14 -22.92 -8.47 27.41
N ALA A 15 -22.25 -7.47 27.97
CA ALA A 15 -21.63 -6.43 27.16
C ALA A 15 -20.44 -7.03 26.39
N PHE A 16 -20.61 -7.28 25.10
CA PHE A 16 -19.51 -7.57 24.19
C PHE A 16 -18.66 -6.31 24.02
N MET A 17 -17.57 -6.23 24.77
CA MET A 17 -16.52 -5.25 24.53
C MET A 17 -15.84 -5.63 23.21
N HIS A 18 -16.20 -4.98 22.11
CA HIS A 18 -15.41 -5.01 20.89
C HIS A 18 -14.10 -4.25 21.19
N SER A 19 -13.06 -5.01 21.49
CA SER A 19 -11.71 -4.46 21.52
C SER A 19 -11.38 -4.02 20.09
N CYS A 20 -11.45 -2.72 19.84
CA CYS A 20 -10.89 -2.13 18.63
C CYS A 20 -9.37 -2.25 18.79
N ALA A 21 -8.78 -3.34 18.29
CA ALA A 21 -7.34 -3.46 18.21
C ALA A 21 -6.88 -2.34 17.25
N THR A 22 -6.27 -1.30 17.81
CA THR A 22 -5.56 -0.30 17.00
C THR A 22 -4.50 -1.03 16.21
N ALA A 23 -4.54 -0.91 14.87
CA ALA A 23 -3.51 -1.46 14.01
C ALA A 23 -2.13 -1.01 14.51
N PRO A 24 -1.10 -1.86 14.46
CA PRO A 24 0.22 -1.49 14.93
C PRO A 24 0.67 -0.21 14.21
N THR A 25 1.20 0.74 14.97
CA THR A 25 1.66 2.03 14.44
C THR A 25 2.89 1.88 13.53
N GLN A 26 3.54 0.72 13.57
CA GLN A 26 4.74 0.40 12.81
C GLN A 26 4.64 -1.02 12.23
N THR A 27 5.10 -1.18 10.99
CA THR A 27 5.17 -2.45 10.27
C THR A 27 6.37 -3.29 10.72
N LEU A 28 6.46 -4.55 10.30
CA LEU A 28 7.62 -5.41 10.57
C LEU A 28 8.92 -4.84 9.96
N SER A 29 8.82 -4.14 8.83
CA SER A 29 9.95 -3.46 8.19
C SER A 29 10.32 -2.13 8.83
N GLY A 30 9.61 -1.69 9.87
CA GLY A 30 9.84 -0.41 10.54
C GLY A 30 9.18 0.80 9.87
N LEU A 31 8.38 0.58 8.83
CA LEU A 31 7.64 1.65 8.18
C LEU A 31 6.51 2.15 9.08
N THR A 32 6.20 3.45 8.97
CA THR A 32 5.05 4.06 9.65
C THR A 32 4.08 4.63 8.62
N ARG A 33 2.79 4.39 8.81
CA ARG A 33 1.74 4.78 7.86
C ARG A 33 1.69 6.30 7.63
N ASP A 34 1.92 7.10 8.65
CA ASP A 34 1.90 8.56 8.61
C ASP A 34 2.89 9.16 7.61
N LYS A 35 4.03 8.50 7.36
CA LYS A 35 5.01 8.91 6.33
C LYS A 35 4.53 8.65 4.89
N PHE A 36 3.43 7.94 4.72
CA PHE A 36 2.84 7.62 3.42
C PHE A 36 1.50 8.30 3.18
N VAL A 37 0.93 8.93 4.21
CA VAL A 37 -0.32 9.71 4.11
C VAL A 37 0.03 11.13 3.64
N ALA A 38 -0.33 11.44 2.40
CA ALA A 38 -0.11 12.75 1.79
C ALA A 38 -1.12 12.96 0.65
N GLU A 39 -1.07 14.13 0.03
CA GLU A 39 -1.76 14.41 -1.23
C GLU A 39 -0.70 14.65 -2.32
N ILE A 40 -0.68 13.78 -3.34
CA ILE A 40 0.22 13.87 -4.48
C ILE A 40 -0.59 14.08 -5.75
N ASN A 41 -0.38 15.21 -6.44
CA ASN A 41 -1.13 15.58 -7.65
C ASN A 41 -2.65 15.55 -7.44
N GLY A 42 -3.14 16.07 -6.31
CA GLY A 42 -4.57 16.11 -5.98
C GLY A 42 -5.18 14.74 -5.63
N LYS A 43 -4.37 13.72 -5.37
CA LYS A 43 -4.84 12.38 -5.00
C LYS A 43 -4.26 11.98 -3.64
N PRO A 44 -5.09 11.46 -2.72
CA PRO A 44 -4.61 10.98 -1.43
C PRO A 44 -3.75 9.72 -1.59
N THR A 45 -2.67 9.66 -0.82
CA THR A 45 -1.81 8.47 -0.72
C THR A 45 -1.91 7.83 0.66
N ASP A 46 -1.58 6.55 0.74
CA ASP A 46 -1.60 5.78 1.98
C ASP A 46 -0.64 4.59 1.90
N LEU A 47 -0.40 3.94 3.05
CA LEU A 47 0.31 2.67 3.18
C LEU A 47 -0.65 1.57 3.63
N TYR A 48 -0.68 0.49 2.88
CA TYR A 48 -1.50 -0.69 3.17
C TYR A 48 -0.58 -1.85 3.58
N THR A 49 -0.88 -2.47 4.71
CA THR A 49 -0.13 -3.62 5.23
C THR A 49 -0.96 -4.88 5.09
N LEU A 50 -0.41 -5.88 4.45
CA LEU A 50 -1.01 -7.20 4.23
C LEU A 50 -0.17 -8.24 4.99
N THR A 51 -0.80 -9.06 5.82
CA THR A 51 -0.11 -10.09 6.60
C THR A 51 -0.81 -11.43 6.38
N ASN A 52 -0.04 -12.48 6.12
CA ASN A 52 -0.58 -13.83 6.01
C ASN A 52 -0.51 -14.58 7.36
N ALA A 53 -1.13 -15.78 7.41
CA ALA A 53 -1.16 -16.63 8.60
C ALA A 53 0.23 -17.08 9.10
N ASN A 54 1.24 -17.06 8.23
CA ASN A 54 2.62 -17.46 8.54
C ASN A 54 3.51 -16.28 8.94
N GLY A 55 2.93 -15.06 9.10
CA GLY A 55 3.64 -13.87 9.54
C GLY A 55 4.42 -13.13 8.44
N MET A 56 4.34 -13.57 7.17
CA MET A 56 4.86 -12.77 6.06
C MET A 56 4.06 -11.46 5.95
N GLU A 57 4.75 -10.34 5.79
CA GLU A 57 4.15 -9.02 5.65
C GLU A 57 4.55 -8.37 4.34
N VAL A 58 3.58 -7.72 3.68
CA VAL A 58 3.80 -6.92 2.48
C VAL A 58 3.20 -5.54 2.68
N CYS A 59 3.99 -4.50 2.45
CA CYS A 59 3.51 -3.13 2.46
C CYS A 59 3.41 -2.58 1.04
N VAL A 60 2.27 -1.95 0.74
CA VAL A 60 1.96 -1.37 -0.57
C VAL A 60 1.49 0.07 -0.40
N THR A 61 1.97 0.99 -1.22
CA THR A 61 1.37 2.32 -1.34
C THR A 61 0.54 2.43 -2.61
N ASN A 62 -0.58 3.16 -2.56
CA ASN A 62 -1.38 3.45 -3.75
C ASN A 62 -0.74 4.46 -4.71
N LEU A 63 0.39 5.09 -4.32
CA LEU A 63 1.18 5.89 -5.26
C LEU A 63 1.87 4.99 -6.27
N GLY A 64 1.25 4.80 -7.45
CA GLY A 64 1.73 3.93 -8.51
C GLY A 64 1.61 2.43 -8.20
N GLY A 65 0.79 2.04 -7.21
CA GLY A 65 0.60 0.64 -6.80
C GLY A 65 1.91 -0.05 -6.45
N ARG A 66 2.78 0.66 -5.68
CA ARG A 66 4.15 0.20 -5.39
C ARG A 66 4.19 -0.77 -4.24
N ILE A 67 4.93 -1.85 -4.41
CA ILE A 67 5.40 -2.69 -3.30
C ILE A 67 6.53 -1.92 -2.61
N VAL A 68 6.35 -1.62 -1.33
CA VAL A 68 7.30 -0.82 -0.54
C VAL A 68 8.21 -1.72 0.28
N SER A 69 7.68 -2.83 0.79
CA SER A 69 8.40 -3.79 1.63
C SER A 69 7.79 -5.18 1.48
N VAL A 70 8.61 -6.21 1.58
CA VAL A 70 8.20 -7.61 1.66
C VAL A 70 9.06 -8.29 2.72
N MET A 71 8.46 -8.54 3.89
CA MET A 71 9.10 -9.22 5.00
C MET A 71 8.89 -10.72 4.90
N VAL A 72 9.98 -11.45 4.77
CA VAL A 72 9.99 -12.93 4.70
C VAL A 72 11.01 -13.50 5.68
N PRO A 73 10.81 -14.71 6.22
CA PRO A 73 11.79 -15.36 7.06
C PRO A 73 13.00 -15.81 6.21
N ASP A 74 14.20 -15.56 6.70
CA ASP A 74 15.42 -16.16 6.18
C ASP A 74 15.53 -17.65 6.62
N ARG A 75 16.63 -18.32 6.27
CA ARG A 75 16.89 -19.72 6.63
C ARG A 75 16.95 -19.99 8.15
N ASN A 76 17.14 -18.95 8.95
CA ASN A 76 17.19 -19.02 10.41
C ASN A 76 15.83 -18.65 11.05
N GLY A 77 14.84 -18.27 10.24
CA GLY A 77 13.52 -17.80 10.68
C GLY A 77 13.49 -16.30 11.01
N GLU A 78 14.57 -15.54 10.78
CA GLU A 78 14.59 -14.11 11.00
C GLU A 78 13.90 -13.38 9.83
N MET A 79 12.99 -12.47 10.17
CA MET A 79 12.28 -11.67 9.16
C MET A 79 13.23 -10.65 8.53
N LYS A 80 13.30 -10.66 7.19
CA LYS A 80 14.13 -9.75 6.39
C LYS A 80 13.28 -9.11 5.31
N ASP A 81 13.52 -7.81 5.07
CA ASP A 81 12.95 -7.13 3.90
C ASP A 81 13.76 -7.49 2.65
N VAL A 82 13.08 -7.94 1.62
CA VAL A 82 13.71 -8.34 0.35
C VAL A 82 13.42 -7.36 -0.79
N VAL A 83 12.86 -6.19 -0.48
CA VAL A 83 12.51 -5.14 -1.46
C VAL A 83 13.35 -3.90 -1.23
N LEU A 84 13.87 -3.34 -2.32
CA LEU A 84 14.46 -2.00 -2.32
C LEU A 84 13.35 -0.94 -2.38
N GLY A 85 13.40 0.03 -1.47
CA GLY A 85 12.38 1.07 -1.39
C GLY A 85 12.80 2.25 -0.53
N PHE A 86 11.87 3.19 -0.36
CA PHE A 86 11.99 4.33 0.53
C PHE A 86 11.04 4.19 1.71
N ASP A 87 11.36 4.87 2.80
CA ASP A 87 10.57 4.85 4.03
C ASP A 87 9.47 5.92 4.10
N ASN A 88 9.26 6.66 3.01
CA ASN A 88 8.24 7.70 2.92
C ASN A 88 7.76 7.92 1.48
N VAL A 89 6.53 8.44 1.33
CA VAL A 89 5.92 8.68 0.02
C VAL A 89 6.55 9.84 -0.75
N ALA A 90 7.12 10.82 -0.05
CA ALA A 90 7.73 11.99 -0.67
C ALA A 90 8.90 11.61 -1.57
N ASN A 91 9.74 10.67 -1.13
CA ASN A 91 10.87 10.17 -1.93
C ASN A 91 10.38 9.42 -3.18
N TYR A 92 9.28 8.67 -3.10
CA TYR A 92 8.69 8.03 -4.29
C TYR A 92 8.09 9.03 -5.26
N ALA A 93 7.59 10.18 -4.78
CA ALA A 93 7.03 11.24 -5.62
C ALA A 93 8.10 12.15 -6.24
N ASP A 94 9.29 12.22 -5.63
CA ASP A 94 10.40 13.07 -6.10
C ASP A 94 11.11 12.45 -7.30
N LYS A 95 10.72 12.88 -8.50
CA LYS A 95 11.32 12.41 -9.75
C LYS A 95 12.64 13.08 -10.11
N VAL A 96 13.05 14.10 -9.35
CA VAL A 96 14.28 14.88 -9.59
C VAL A 96 15.42 14.36 -8.73
N ASN A 97 15.23 14.28 -7.40
CA ASN A 97 16.29 13.93 -6.46
C ASN A 97 16.28 12.43 -6.11
N SER A 98 15.14 11.76 -6.26
CA SER A 98 14.97 10.33 -6.01
C SER A 98 14.31 9.61 -7.20
N PRO A 99 14.87 9.71 -8.43
CA PRO A 99 14.25 9.11 -9.61
C PRO A 99 14.29 7.59 -9.50
N SER A 100 13.14 6.97 -9.22
CA SER A 100 13.03 5.52 -9.03
C SER A 100 11.67 5.01 -9.44
N ASP A 101 11.67 3.83 -10.05
CA ASP A 101 10.47 3.03 -10.27
C ASP A 101 10.41 1.80 -9.35
N PHE A 102 11.14 1.83 -8.22
CA PHE A 102 11.12 0.75 -7.21
C PHE A 102 9.70 0.33 -6.86
N GLY A 103 9.45 -0.96 -6.97
CA GLY A 103 8.18 -1.59 -6.63
C GLY A 103 6.96 -1.17 -7.46
N ALA A 104 7.11 -0.28 -8.46
CA ALA A 104 5.98 0.30 -9.18
C ALA A 104 5.24 -0.73 -10.05
N SER A 105 3.91 -0.60 -10.11
CA SER A 105 3.10 -1.28 -11.12
C SER A 105 3.28 -0.59 -12.45
N ILE A 106 4.04 -1.21 -13.37
CA ILE A 106 4.39 -0.65 -14.66
C ILE A 106 3.30 -0.95 -15.68
N GLY A 107 2.81 0.08 -16.36
CA GLY A 107 1.76 -0.04 -17.39
C GLY A 107 1.22 1.32 -17.85
N ARG A 108 0.33 1.29 -18.84
CA ARG A 108 -0.20 0.10 -19.57
C ARG A 108 0.83 -0.61 -20.45
N TYR A 109 1.85 0.12 -20.92
CA TYR A 109 2.95 -0.39 -21.75
C TYR A 109 4.26 -0.17 -21.00
N ALA A 110 5.03 -1.23 -20.82
CA ALA A 110 6.32 -1.17 -20.15
C ALA A 110 7.42 -0.72 -21.12
N ASN A 111 8.54 -0.25 -20.58
CA ASN A 111 9.68 0.22 -21.34
C ASN A 111 9.34 1.43 -22.23
N ARG A 112 10.00 1.64 -23.35
CA ARG A 112 9.93 2.87 -24.14
C ARG A 112 9.08 2.75 -25.39
N ILE A 113 8.26 3.79 -25.61
CA ILE A 113 7.59 4.04 -26.88
C ILE A 113 8.33 5.19 -27.55
N ASN A 114 8.80 4.93 -28.78
CA ASN A 114 9.58 5.90 -29.54
C ASN A 114 8.80 7.20 -29.74
N LYS A 115 9.41 8.33 -29.35
CA LYS A 115 8.81 9.67 -29.36
C LYS A 115 7.45 9.78 -28.64
N GLY A 116 7.07 8.75 -27.89
CA GLY A 116 5.76 8.68 -27.23
C GLY A 116 4.58 8.60 -28.20
N ILE A 117 4.76 8.12 -29.42
CA ILE A 117 3.69 8.05 -30.42
C ILE A 117 3.21 6.62 -30.57
N ILE A 118 1.90 6.43 -30.44
CA ILE A 118 1.18 5.19 -30.76
C ILE A 118 0.11 5.47 -31.79
N VAL A 119 -0.36 4.43 -32.48
CA VAL A 119 -1.48 4.54 -33.41
C VAL A 119 -2.63 3.69 -32.89
N ILE A 120 -3.80 4.30 -32.72
CA ILE A 120 -5.03 3.63 -32.31
C ILE A 120 -6.09 3.91 -33.40
N ASP A 121 -6.63 2.86 -33.99
CA ASP A 121 -7.65 2.94 -35.07
C ASP A 121 -7.26 3.86 -36.25
N GLY A 122 -5.95 3.90 -36.54
CA GLY A 122 -5.39 4.72 -37.63
C GLY A 122 -5.03 6.16 -37.23
N GLU A 123 -5.35 6.59 -36.02
CA GLU A 123 -5.03 7.92 -35.51
C GLU A 123 -3.77 7.89 -34.64
N ALA A 124 -2.86 8.85 -34.86
CA ALA A 124 -1.67 9.00 -34.03
C ALA A 124 -2.01 9.68 -32.69
N VAL A 125 -1.67 9.04 -31.59
CA VAL A 125 -1.86 9.55 -30.22
C VAL A 125 -0.49 9.87 -29.60
N GLN A 126 -0.32 11.09 -29.12
CA GLN A 126 0.86 11.51 -28.40
C GLN A 126 0.72 11.17 -26.91
N LEU A 127 1.65 10.36 -26.40
CA LEU A 127 1.82 10.07 -24.97
C LEU A 127 2.83 11.02 -24.32
N PRO A 128 2.87 11.12 -22.99
CA PRO A 128 3.90 11.90 -22.28
C PRO A 128 5.32 11.51 -22.71
N GLN A 129 6.18 12.50 -22.88
CA GLN A 129 7.60 12.30 -23.18
C GLN A 129 8.43 12.45 -21.90
N ASN A 130 8.24 11.55 -20.94
CA ASN A 130 8.82 11.59 -19.61
C ASN A 130 10.27 11.10 -19.53
N ASN A 131 10.87 10.63 -20.64
CA ASN A 131 12.22 10.11 -20.65
C ASN A 131 12.93 10.40 -21.99
N PHE A 132 13.80 11.42 -22.03
CA PHE A 132 14.64 11.80 -23.19
C PHE A 132 13.86 11.86 -24.52
N GLY A 133 12.67 12.47 -24.52
CA GLY A 133 11.80 12.60 -25.70
C GLY A 133 11.05 11.32 -26.08
N HIS A 134 11.05 10.30 -25.23
CA HIS A 134 10.30 9.06 -25.37
C HIS A 134 9.29 8.90 -24.22
N CYS A 135 8.26 8.10 -24.42
CA CYS A 135 7.41 7.66 -23.30
C CYS A 135 8.05 6.43 -22.65
N LEU A 136 8.29 6.51 -21.34
CA LEU A 136 8.79 5.41 -20.52
C LEU A 136 7.71 4.95 -19.55
N HIS A 137 7.45 3.65 -19.52
CA HIS A 137 6.59 2.95 -18.57
C HIS A 137 5.14 3.49 -18.49
N GLY A 138 4.66 4.13 -19.54
CA GLY A 138 3.30 4.64 -19.66
C GLY A 138 3.14 6.15 -19.37
N GLY A 139 4.20 6.83 -18.96
CA GLY A 139 4.20 8.29 -18.73
C GLY A 139 4.04 8.73 -17.30
#